data_33c6441344fb79a9b70af9cdc4930abf
#
_entry.id   33c6441344fb79a9b70af9cdc4930abf
#
_cell.length_a   1.000
_cell.length_b   1.000
_cell.length_c   1.000
_cell.angle_alpha   90.00
_cell.angle_beta   90.00
_cell.angle_gamma   90.00
#
_symmetry.space_group_name_H-M   'P 1'
#
loop_
_entity.id
_entity.type
_entity.pdbx_description
1 polymer ?
#
loop_
_entity_poly.entity_id
_entity_poly.type
_entity_poly.pdbx_seq_one_letter_code
_entity_poly.pdbx_strand_id
1 'polypeptide(L)'
;MSAPSTPKADAPKADARIADRKHWMALLVKSPPAVLAALLPDLPEATVLRPAEVGSVMVRGRVGATGAPFNLGEMTVTRCSLHLDGAVGHAWVQGRDKGHAMRAAVVDALMQTPEAEAVRARILVPLAAAARPHATTAPPKPPPPRWSFSPWFGERTNDTRQPGS
;
A
#
# COMPACT_ATOMS: atom_id res chain seq x y z
N MET A 1 39.29 -13.63 -29.33
CA MET A 1 38.93 -12.61 -28.31
C MET A 1 37.64 -13.07 -27.64
N SER A 2 37.79 -13.79 -26.51
CA SER A 2 36.66 -14.32 -25.75
C SER A 2 36.12 -13.24 -24.83
N ALA A 3 34.80 -12.98 -24.90
CA ALA A 3 34.11 -12.10 -23.98
C ALA A 3 34.06 -12.72 -22.57
N PRO A 4 34.24 -11.95 -21.48
CA PRO A 4 34.13 -12.48 -20.14
C PRO A 4 32.65 -12.76 -19.83
N SER A 5 32.36 -14.04 -19.56
CA SER A 5 31.06 -14.46 -19.03
C SER A 5 30.87 -13.88 -17.64
N THR A 6 29.87 -13.02 -17.50
CA THR A 6 29.39 -12.47 -16.21
C THR A 6 28.94 -13.63 -15.32
N PRO A 7 29.43 -13.75 -14.08
CA PRO A 7 29.00 -14.83 -13.19
C PRO A 7 27.53 -14.59 -12.77
N LYS A 8 26.67 -15.50 -13.16
CA LYS A 8 25.29 -15.64 -12.71
C LYS A 8 25.27 -16.29 -11.31
N ALA A 9 25.88 -15.61 -10.34
CA ALA A 9 25.88 -16.06 -8.95
C ALA A 9 25.21 -14.98 -8.11
N ASP A 10 24.10 -15.34 -7.44
CA ASP A 10 23.39 -14.71 -6.31
C ASP A 10 21.90 -14.38 -6.51
N ALA A 11 21.23 -14.95 -7.50
CA ALA A 11 19.78 -14.77 -7.65
C ALA A 11 18.98 -15.14 -6.38
N PRO A 12 19.20 -16.28 -5.68
CA PRO A 12 18.40 -16.63 -4.50
C PRO A 12 18.61 -15.69 -3.30
N LYS A 13 19.82 -15.14 -3.11
CA LYS A 13 20.08 -14.17 -2.04
C LYS A 13 19.49 -12.80 -2.34
N ALA A 14 19.46 -12.39 -3.61
CA ALA A 14 18.83 -11.15 -4.03
C ALA A 14 17.31 -11.22 -3.84
N ASP A 15 16.67 -12.33 -4.20
CA ASP A 15 15.24 -12.53 -4.03
C ASP A 15 14.81 -12.52 -2.55
N ALA A 16 15.60 -13.16 -1.66
CA ALA A 16 15.39 -13.14 -0.22
C ALA A 16 15.48 -11.71 0.34
N ARG A 17 16.50 -10.93 -0.06
CA ARG A 17 16.63 -9.52 0.37
C ARG A 17 15.46 -8.66 -0.11
N ILE A 18 14.97 -8.89 -1.33
CA ILE A 18 13.81 -8.18 -1.87
C ILE A 18 12.55 -8.54 -1.07
N ALA A 19 12.36 -9.81 -0.73
CA ALA A 19 11.23 -10.26 0.07
C ALA A 19 11.26 -9.65 1.48
N ASP A 20 12.41 -9.66 2.14
CA ASP A 20 12.60 -9.02 3.43
C ASP A 20 12.31 -7.51 3.37
N ARG A 21 12.84 -6.82 2.35
CA ARG A 21 12.59 -5.40 2.18
C ARG A 21 11.11 -5.08 1.98
N LYS A 22 10.39 -5.86 1.20
CA LYS A 22 8.93 -5.72 1.05
C LYS A 22 8.22 -5.87 2.38
N HIS A 23 8.68 -6.80 3.23
CA HIS A 23 8.07 -7.05 4.53
C HIS A 23 8.20 -5.85 5.47
N TRP A 24 9.43 -5.36 5.71
CA TRP A 24 9.60 -4.22 6.61
C TRP A 24 9.01 -2.92 6.05
N MET A 25 9.08 -2.70 4.73
CA MET A 25 8.42 -1.57 4.09
C MET A 25 6.91 -1.59 4.31
N ALA A 26 6.28 -2.76 4.18
CA ALA A 26 4.85 -2.90 4.43
C ALA A 26 4.47 -2.59 5.89
N LEU A 27 5.31 -2.95 6.86
CA LEU A 27 5.13 -2.58 8.26
C LEU A 27 5.24 -1.07 8.46
N LEU A 28 6.30 -0.46 7.94
CA LEU A 28 6.57 0.98 8.07
C LEU A 28 5.44 1.85 7.51
N VAL A 29 4.99 1.56 6.28
CA VAL A 29 3.99 2.40 5.62
C VAL A 29 2.58 2.21 6.16
N LYS A 30 2.28 1.05 6.77
CA LYS A 30 0.97 0.76 7.40
C LYS A 30 0.90 1.12 8.86
N SER A 31 2.04 1.42 9.49
CA SER A 31 2.07 1.78 10.90
C SER A 31 1.41 3.13 11.17
N PRO A 32 0.81 3.31 12.36
CA PRO A 32 0.36 4.63 12.77
C PRO A 32 1.56 5.60 12.85
N PRO A 33 1.47 6.82 12.27
CA PRO A 33 2.57 7.79 12.29
C PRO A 33 3.10 8.12 13.68
N ALA A 34 2.20 8.19 14.67
CA ALA A 34 2.54 8.49 16.06
C ALA A 34 3.42 7.38 16.70
N VAL A 35 3.16 6.11 16.36
CA VAL A 35 3.95 4.98 16.89
C VAL A 35 5.36 5.02 16.32
N LEU A 36 5.50 5.22 15.00
CA LEU A 36 6.81 5.34 14.37
C LEU A 36 7.58 6.56 14.88
N ALA A 37 6.89 7.68 15.11
CA ALA A 37 7.49 8.88 15.69
C ALA A 37 7.99 8.67 17.13
N ALA A 38 7.27 7.89 17.93
CA ALA A 38 7.69 7.54 19.29
C ALA A 38 8.90 6.60 19.31
N LEU A 39 8.99 5.67 18.35
CA LEU A 39 10.12 4.73 18.24
C LEU A 39 11.37 5.38 17.64
N LEU A 40 11.20 6.41 16.81
CA LEU A 40 12.27 7.18 16.19
C LEU A 40 11.98 8.70 16.33
N PRO A 41 12.12 9.26 17.54
CA PRO A 41 11.85 10.68 17.78
C PRO A 41 12.85 11.56 17.03
N ASP A 42 14.14 11.20 17.10
CA ASP A 42 15.23 11.95 16.47
C ASP A 42 15.64 11.26 15.16
N LEU A 43 15.74 12.07 14.11
CA LEU A 43 16.20 11.59 12.81
C LEU A 43 17.73 11.75 12.75
N PRO A 44 18.48 10.71 12.35
CA PRO A 44 19.90 10.84 12.09
C PRO A 44 20.15 11.82 10.93
N GLU A 45 21.35 12.39 10.90
CA GLU A 45 21.76 13.23 9.79
C GLU A 45 21.81 12.39 8.49
N ALA A 46 21.09 12.83 7.48
CA ALA A 46 20.97 12.14 6.20
C ALA A 46 20.92 13.13 5.05
N THR A 47 21.52 12.77 3.94
CA THR A 47 21.44 13.56 2.71
C THR A 47 20.10 13.31 2.02
N VAL A 48 19.27 14.33 1.93
CA VAL A 48 17.98 14.23 1.26
C VAL A 48 18.18 14.21 -0.26
N LEU A 49 17.89 13.10 -0.90
CA LEU A 49 17.94 12.96 -2.37
C LEU A 49 16.65 13.46 -3.01
N ARG A 50 15.52 13.19 -2.36
CA ARG A 50 14.20 13.71 -2.71
C ARG A 50 13.47 14.12 -1.45
N PRO A 51 13.09 15.38 -1.30
CA PRO A 51 12.35 15.84 -0.13
C PRO A 51 10.99 15.12 -0.04
N ALA A 52 10.40 15.12 1.15
CA ALA A 52 9.08 14.55 1.35
C ALA A 52 8.03 15.36 0.58
N GLU A 53 7.54 14.81 -0.50
CA GLU A 53 6.58 15.41 -1.44
C GLU A 53 5.26 14.66 -1.42
N VAL A 54 4.17 15.42 -1.47
CA VAL A 54 2.82 14.87 -1.63
C VAL A 54 2.49 14.80 -3.11
N GLY A 55 1.97 13.66 -3.53
CA GLY A 55 1.52 13.41 -4.89
C GLY A 55 0.32 12.47 -4.91
N SER A 56 -0.11 12.06 -6.10
CA SER A 56 -1.14 11.04 -6.27
C SER A 56 -0.63 9.86 -7.08
N VAL A 57 -1.22 8.70 -6.84
CA VAL A 57 -0.99 7.49 -7.64
C VAL A 57 -2.32 6.90 -8.06
N MET A 58 -2.37 6.43 -9.30
CA MET A 58 -3.56 5.76 -9.83
C MET A 58 -3.72 4.37 -9.18
N VAL A 59 -4.90 4.12 -8.61
CA VAL A 59 -5.26 2.82 -8.05
C VAL A 59 -6.02 2.01 -9.09
N ARG A 60 -5.56 0.79 -9.34
CA ARG A 60 -6.19 -0.14 -10.27
C ARG A 60 -6.86 -1.28 -9.52
N GLY A 61 -8.05 -1.63 -9.96
CA GLY A 61 -8.80 -2.78 -9.46
C GLY A 61 -9.18 -3.73 -10.58
N ARG A 62 -9.83 -4.84 -10.22
CA ARG A 62 -10.42 -5.80 -11.16
C ARG A 62 -11.90 -5.98 -10.85
N VAL A 63 -12.74 -6.00 -11.86
CA VAL A 63 -14.16 -6.28 -11.70
C VAL A 63 -14.31 -7.72 -11.21
N GLY A 64 -15.04 -7.91 -10.08
CA GLY A 64 -15.27 -9.23 -9.50
C GLY A 64 -14.01 -10.02 -9.15
N ALA A 65 -12.89 -9.33 -8.83
CA ALA A 65 -11.58 -9.89 -8.50
C ALA A 65 -10.82 -10.57 -9.67
N THR A 66 -11.48 -11.03 -10.72
CA THR A 66 -10.90 -11.78 -11.84
C THR A 66 -11.04 -11.09 -13.21
N GLY A 67 -11.89 -10.06 -13.30
CA GLY A 67 -12.15 -9.33 -14.54
C GLY A 67 -10.98 -8.46 -15.03
N ALA A 68 -11.19 -7.77 -16.14
CA ALA A 68 -10.21 -6.84 -16.69
C ALA A 68 -9.82 -5.74 -15.68
N PRO A 69 -8.55 -5.31 -15.66
CA PRO A 69 -8.12 -4.22 -14.78
C PRO A 69 -8.73 -2.89 -15.24
N PHE A 70 -9.20 -2.10 -14.29
CA PHE A 70 -9.70 -0.76 -14.53
C PHE A 70 -9.16 0.23 -13.49
N ASN A 71 -9.19 1.52 -13.80
CA ASN A 71 -8.75 2.56 -12.89
C ASN A 71 -9.89 2.86 -11.90
N LEU A 72 -9.64 2.59 -10.60
CA LEU A 72 -10.57 2.88 -9.51
C LEU A 72 -10.61 4.36 -9.14
N GLY A 73 -9.48 5.04 -9.28
CA GLY A 73 -9.32 6.44 -8.88
C GLY A 73 -7.88 6.75 -8.49
N GLU A 74 -7.68 7.88 -7.85
CA GLU A 74 -6.37 8.32 -7.36
C GLU A 74 -6.29 8.23 -5.83
N MET A 75 -5.12 7.87 -5.34
CA MET A 75 -4.80 7.85 -3.93
C MET A 75 -3.67 8.83 -3.64
N THR A 76 -3.86 9.70 -2.65
CA THR A 76 -2.80 10.59 -2.19
C THR A 76 -1.70 9.80 -1.49
N VAL A 77 -0.46 10.06 -1.86
CA VAL A 77 0.73 9.46 -1.24
C VAL A 77 1.77 10.53 -0.96
N THR A 78 2.59 10.30 0.06
CA THR A 78 3.80 11.07 0.33
C THR A 78 5.00 10.19 0.05
N ARG A 79 5.93 10.67 -0.73
CA ARG A 79 7.17 9.97 -1.10
C ARG A 79 8.39 10.73 -0.60
N CYS A 80 9.41 9.99 -0.19
CA CYS A 80 10.69 10.52 0.25
C CYS A 80 11.82 9.59 -0.17
N SER A 81 13.00 10.14 -0.44
CA SER A 81 14.23 9.36 -0.66
C SER A 81 15.40 10.08 -0.04
N LEU A 82 16.26 9.35 0.65
CA LEU A 82 17.44 9.87 1.31
C LEU A 82 18.61 8.89 1.24
N HIS A 83 19.80 9.41 1.46
CA HIS A 83 21.03 8.64 1.57
C HIS A 83 21.55 8.74 3.00
N LEU A 84 21.85 7.60 3.62
CA LEU A 84 22.35 7.47 4.97
C LEU A 84 23.38 6.35 5.02
N ASP A 85 24.57 6.59 5.51
CA ASP A 85 25.62 5.58 5.73
C ASP A 85 25.87 4.64 4.54
N GLY A 86 25.94 5.21 3.34
CA GLY A 86 26.17 4.43 2.11
C GLY A 86 24.94 3.70 1.56
N ALA A 87 23.80 3.77 2.25
CA ALA A 87 22.54 3.14 1.83
C ALA A 87 21.50 4.18 1.38
N VAL A 88 20.67 3.80 0.43
CA VAL A 88 19.56 4.65 -0.03
C VAL A 88 18.23 4.12 0.50
N GLY A 89 17.58 4.95 1.32
CA GLY A 89 16.25 4.68 1.84
C GLY A 89 15.16 5.36 1.01
N HIS A 90 14.06 4.64 0.82
CA HIS A 90 12.89 5.12 0.11
C HIS A 90 11.63 4.89 0.94
N ALA A 91 10.67 5.80 0.83
CA ALA A 91 9.34 5.57 1.39
C ALA A 91 8.25 6.12 0.49
N TRP A 92 7.14 5.38 0.44
CA TRP A 92 5.88 5.77 -0.18
C TRP A 92 4.77 5.47 0.81
N VAL A 93 4.23 6.50 1.42
CA VAL A 93 3.24 6.40 2.49
C VAL A 93 1.91 6.94 2.01
N GLN A 94 0.82 6.26 2.32
CA GLN A 94 -0.51 6.78 2.02
C GLN A 94 -0.80 8.03 2.87
N GLY A 95 -1.41 9.04 2.24
CA GLY A 95 -1.75 10.29 2.90
C GLY A 95 -0.70 11.38 2.69
N ARG A 96 -0.72 12.40 3.57
CA ARG A 96 0.05 13.64 3.41
C ARG A 96 1.11 13.84 4.50
N ASP A 97 1.42 12.81 5.28
CA ASP A 97 2.34 12.92 6.40
C ASP A 97 3.79 12.82 5.94
N LYS A 98 4.42 14.00 5.83
CA LYS A 98 5.83 14.13 5.44
C LYS A 98 6.79 13.57 6.50
N GLY A 99 6.45 13.74 7.78
CA GLY A 99 7.24 13.22 8.89
C GLY A 99 7.26 11.70 8.92
N HIS A 100 6.13 11.06 8.66
CA HIS A 100 6.03 9.60 8.56
C HIS A 100 6.85 9.09 7.36
N ALA A 101 6.71 9.70 6.18
CA ALA A 101 7.50 9.31 5.01
C ALA A 101 9.00 9.43 5.24
N MET A 102 9.45 10.51 5.89
CA MET A 102 10.86 10.73 6.23
C MET A 102 11.38 9.63 7.17
N ARG A 103 10.67 9.35 8.27
CA ARG A 103 11.05 8.29 9.23
C ARG A 103 11.08 6.92 8.58
N ALA A 104 10.10 6.60 7.75
CA ALA A 104 10.05 5.34 7.02
C ALA A 104 11.24 5.18 6.07
N ALA A 105 11.65 6.25 5.36
CA ALA A 105 12.82 6.24 4.50
C ALA A 105 14.12 6.08 5.29
N VAL A 106 14.25 6.71 6.47
CA VAL A 106 15.41 6.54 7.37
C VAL A 106 15.53 5.09 7.83
N VAL A 107 14.43 4.50 8.30
CA VAL A 107 14.44 3.09 8.74
C VAL A 107 14.78 2.16 7.57
N ASP A 108 14.26 2.42 6.37
CA ASP A 108 14.60 1.63 5.18
C ASP A 108 16.09 1.71 4.82
N ALA A 109 16.73 2.88 4.98
CA ALA A 109 18.18 3.02 4.81
C ALA A 109 18.95 2.23 5.88
N LEU A 110 18.62 2.42 7.16
CA LEU A 110 19.27 1.74 8.30
C LEU A 110 19.15 0.21 8.20
N MET A 111 18.04 -0.31 7.69
CA MET A 111 17.85 -1.75 7.46
C MET A 111 18.76 -2.34 6.38
N GLN A 112 19.48 -1.50 5.63
CA GLN A 112 20.45 -1.89 4.61
C GLN A 112 21.91 -1.73 5.10
N THR A 113 22.11 -1.26 6.32
CA THR A 113 23.41 -1.09 6.98
C THR A 113 23.70 -2.26 7.94
N PRO A 114 24.92 -2.36 8.49
CA PRO A 114 25.24 -3.35 9.53
C PRO A 114 24.38 -3.25 10.79
N GLU A 115 23.73 -2.09 11.03
CA GLU A 115 22.84 -1.87 12.18
C GLU A 115 21.44 -2.49 12.02
N ALA A 116 21.17 -3.17 10.92
CA ALA A 116 19.85 -3.72 10.59
C ALA A 116 19.23 -4.55 11.73
N GLU A 117 20.03 -5.39 12.43
CA GLU A 117 19.50 -6.21 13.52
C GLU A 117 19.08 -5.36 14.73
N ALA A 118 19.85 -4.34 15.09
CA ALA A 118 19.49 -3.42 16.17
C ALA A 118 18.24 -2.60 15.82
N VAL A 119 18.13 -2.14 14.58
CA VAL A 119 16.97 -1.42 14.06
C VAL A 119 15.73 -2.32 14.02
N ARG A 120 15.89 -3.57 13.59
CA ARG A 120 14.83 -4.58 13.62
C ARG A 120 14.27 -4.77 15.02
N ALA A 121 15.14 -4.98 16.00
CA ALA A 121 14.74 -5.20 17.38
C ALA A 121 14.08 -3.97 18.02
N ARG A 122 14.62 -2.78 17.77
CA ARG A 122 14.13 -1.53 18.37
C ARG A 122 12.88 -0.96 17.72
N ILE A 123 12.74 -1.12 16.41
CA ILE A 123 11.69 -0.45 15.63
C ILE A 123 10.70 -1.46 15.04
N LEU A 124 11.17 -2.45 14.25
CA LEU A 124 10.24 -3.32 13.52
C LEU A 124 9.48 -4.29 14.42
N VAL A 125 10.13 -4.84 15.46
CA VAL A 125 9.47 -5.75 16.39
C VAL A 125 8.35 -5.07 17.18
N PRO A 126 8.55 -3.93 17.86
CA PRO A 126 7.47 -3.23 18.55
C PRO A 126 6.42 -2.69 17.57
N LEU A 127 6.83 -2.28 16.36
CA LEU A 127 5.91 -1.83 15.33
C LEU A 127 4.97 -2.97 14.87
N ALA A 128 5.53 -4.17 14.67
CA ALA A 128 4.75 -5.35 14.33
C ALA A 128 3.81 -5.77 15.47
N ALA A 129 4.23 -5.62 16.73
CA ALA A 129 3.39 -5.87 17.89
C ALA A 129 2.23 -4.85 17.97
N ALA A 130 2.49 -3.58 17.68
CA ALA A 130 1.48 -2.52 17.65
C ALA A 130 0.52 -2.67 16.45
N ALA A 131 0.99 -3.26 15.35
CA ALA A 131 0.18 -3.53 14.16
C ALA A 131 -0.77 -4.73 14.31
N ARG A 132 -0.68 -5.52 15.38
CA ARG A 132 -1.61 -6.61 15.72
C ARG A 132 -2.81 -6.08 16.49
N PRO A 133 -4.02 -6.49 16.18
CA PRO A 133 -4.74 -6.26 14.93
C PRO A 133 -5.72 -5.13 15.11
N HIS A 134 -5.65 -4.11 14.32
CA HIS A 134 -6.92 -3.65 13.83
C HIS A 134 -7.30 -4.64 12.73
N ALA A 135 -7.74 -5.86 13.14
CA ALA A 135 -8.67 -6.59 12.33
C ALA A 135 -9.74 -5.56 11.98
N THR A 136 -9.69 -5.06 10.78
CA THR A 136 -10.78 -4.31 10.21
C THR A 136 -11.95 -5.28 10.32
N THR A 137 -12.74 -5.14 11.38
CA THR A 137 -14.10 -5.61 11.39
C THR A 137 -14.72 -4.78 10.28
N ALA A 138 -14.59 -5.26 9.05
CA ALA A 138 -15.35 -4.69 7.95
C ALA A 138 -16.79 -4.74 8.46
N PRO A 139 -17.51 -3.62 8.48
CA PRO A 139 -18.90 -3.64 8.90
C PRO A 139 -19.59 -4.73 8.09
N PRO A 140 -20.49 -5.52 8.69
CA PRO A 140 -21.16 -6.59 7.98
C PRO A 140 -21.71 -5.99 6.69
N LYS A 141 -21.40 -6.64 5.56
CA LYS A 141 -21.83 -6.20 4.24
C LYS A 141 -23.33 -5.93 4.33
N PRO A 142 -23.81 -4.71 4.08
CA PRO A 142 -25.24 -4.45 4.13
C PRO A 142 -25.94 -5.44 3.21
N PRO A 143 -27.09 -5.96 3.59
CA PRO A 143 -27.85 -6.86 2.72
C PRO A 143 -28.07 -6.15 1.39
N PRO A 144 -28.01 -6.88 0.26
CA PRO A 144 -28.21 -6.27 -1.04
C PRO A 144 -29.56 -5.51 -1.02
N PRO A 145 -29.62 -4.29 -1.57
CA PRO A 145 -30.85 -3.55 -1.63
C PRO A 145 -31.89 -4.44 -2.32
N ARG A 146 -33.03 -4.67 -1.66
CA ARG A 146 -34.16 -5.32 -2.28
C ARG A 146 -34.73 -4.35 -3.31
N TRP A 147 -34.24 -4.41 -4.50
CA TRP A 147 -34.88 -3.78 -5.63
C TRP A 147 -36.17 -4.57 -5.89
N SER A 148 -37.27 -4.09 -5.33
CA SER A 148 -38.59 -4.48 -5.81
C SER A 148 -38.74 -3.83 -7.18
N PHE A 149 -38.44 -4.55 -8.20
CA PHE A 149 -38.81 -4.17 -9.56
C PHE A 149 -40.34 -4.31 -9.62
N SER A 150 -41.02 -3.17 -9.46
CA SER A 150 -42.44 -3.08 -9.80
C SER A 150 -42.50 -3.10 -11.32
N PRO A 151 -43.02 -4.12 -11.96
CA PRO A 151 -43.16 -4.12 -13.41
C PRO A 151 -44.22 -3.06 -13.78
N TRP A 152 -43.75 -1.92 -14.23
CA TRP A 152 -44.56 -0.86 -14.82
C TRP A 152 -44.97 -1.24 -16.25
N PHE A 153 -45.35 -2.49 -16.45
CA PHE A 153 -46.08 -2.85 -17.65
C PHE A 153 -47.57 -2.86 -17.30
N GLY A 154 -48.19 -1.71 -17.55
CA GLY A 154 -49.63 -1.60 -17.63
C GLY A 154 -50.12 -2.61 -18.66
N GLU A 155 -50.80 -3.63 -18.17
CA GLU A 155 -51.64 -4.52 -18.97
C GLU A 155 -52.65 -3.68 -19.67
N ARG A 156 -52.43 -3.42 -20.95
CA ARG A 156 -53.51 -2.89 -21.83
C ARG A 156 -54.54 -4.01 -21.97
N THR A 157 -55.57 -3.93 -21.18
CA THR A 157 -56.80 -4.69 -21.42
C THR A 157 -57.37 -4.29 -22.77
N ASN A 158 -57.23 -5.21 -23.72
CA ASN A 158 -57.82 -5.08 -25.02
C ASN A 158 -59.32 -5.34 -24.86
N ASP A 159 -60.10 -4.27 -24.62
CA ASP A 159 -61.57 -4.32 -24.60
C ASP A 159 -62.07 -4.45 -26.04
N THR A 160 -62.23 -5.71 -26.48
CA THR A 160 -62.85 -6.03 -27.74
C THR A 160 -64.37 -6.04 -27.53
N ARG A 161 -64.99 -4.86 -27.62
CA ARG A 161 -66.46 -4.78 -27.78
C ARG A 161 -66.82 -5.31 -29.16
N GLN A 162 -67.47 -6.46 -29.18
CA GLN A 162 -68.22 -6.91 -30.36
C GLN A 162 -69.52 -6.13 -30.45
N PRO A 163 -69.90 -5.61 -31.62
CA PRO A 163 -71.26 -5.10 -31.87
C PRO A 163 -72.15 -6.28 -32.16
N GLY A 164 -73.16 -6.54 -31.31
CA GLY A 164 -74.24 -7.48 -31.53
C GLY A 164 -75.25 -6.92 -32.52
N SER A 165 -75.76 -7.79 -33.32
CA SER A 165 -76.90 -7.69 -34.26
C SER A 165 -78.20 -7.36 -33.56
#